data_56c3bdd45d10c46942eda19d75bd93da
#
_entry.id   56c3bdd45d10c46942eda19d75bd93da
#
_cell.length_a   1.000
_cell.length_b   1.000
_cell.length_c   1.000
_cell.angle_alpha   90.00
_cell.angle_beta   90.00
_cell.angle_gamma   90.00
#
_symmetry.space_group_name_H-M   'P 1'
#
loop_
_entity.id
_entity.type
_entity.pdbx_description
1 polymer ?
#
loop_
_entity_poly.entity_id
_entity_poly.type
_entity_poly.pdbx_seq_one_letter_code
_entity_poly.pdbx_strand_id
1 'polypeptide(L)'
;MAELRGLLFDMDGTLVDNLAYHFMAFEEYAKREGYELLEPLTLKHNGMHLKDIFPALLGEKVVAEQGLEKLSNGKETTYRDMYRPLIAPIAGLIELLQAAKAAGVKCAIGSSGCRENVEMIIEGLDIAELIDASISGSDVTHGKPHPEIFTKAHEALGLKAEECVVFEDAANGIVAGLAAGCKCVGITTSATAETLNEAGASLCVEDYTTLTIEQLNDLLK
;
A
#
# COMPACT_ATOMS: atom_id res chain seq x y z
N MET A 1 -18.11 22.74 -4.39
CA MET A 1 -16.99 22.14 -3.70
C MET A 1 -17.31 20.66 -3.61
N ALA A 2 -16.33 19.79 -3.79
CA ALA A 2 -16.53 18.36 -3.65
C ALA A 2 -16.83 18.02 -2.18
N GLU A 3 -17.61 16.98 -1.93
CA GLU A 3 -17.90 16.44 -0.61
C GLU A 3 -17.16 15.11 -0.49
N LEU A 4 -16.59 14.81 0.66
CA LEU A 4 -15.89 13.56 0.91
C LEU A 4 -16.86 12.37 0.88
N ARG A 5 -16.59 11.44 -0.02
CA ARG A 5 -17.40 10.22 -0.20
C ARG A 5 -16.57 8.95 -0.25
N GLY A 6 -15.25 9.05 -0.43
CA GLY A 6 -14.35 7.90 -0.50
C GLY A 6 -13.02 8.10 0.20
N LEU A 7 -12.55 7.07 0.90
CA LEU A 7 -11.19 6.93 1.41
C LEU A 7 -10.51 5.77 0.69
N LEU A 8 -9.36 6.04 0.09
CA LEU A 8 -8.59 5.05 -0.67
C LEU A 8 -7.27 4.82 0.04
N PHE A 9 -7.03 3.62 0.49
CA PHE A 9 -5.84 3.30 1.28
C PHE A 9 -4.85 2.48 0.46
N ASP A 10 -3.58 2.89 0.44
CA ASP A 10 -2.53 1.90 0.26
C ASP A 10 -2.55 0.90 1.42
N MET A 11 -1.77 -0.18 1.34
CA MET A 11 -1.78 -1.25 2.33
C MET A 11 -0.50 -1.29 3.18
N ASP A 12 0.63 -1.53 2.51
CA ASP A 12 1.91 -1.76 3.16
C ASP A 12 2.52 -0.42 3.61
N GLY A 13 2.73 -0.25 4.91
CA GLY A 13 3.12 1.04 5.49
C GLY A 13 1.95 2.01 5.72
N THR A 14 0.74 1.66 5.28
CA THR A 14 -0.45 2.53 5.36
C THR A 14 -1.54 1.92 6.24
N LEU A 15 -2.02 0.70 5.98
CA LEU A 15 -2.93 -0.01 6.90
C LEU A 15 -2.17 -0.69 8.03
N VAL A 16 -0.99 -1.20 7.72
CA VAL A 16 -0.10 -1.97 8.61
C VAL A 16 1.35 -1.51 8.40
N ASP A 17 2.16 -1.51 9.46
CA ASP A 17 3.59 -1.22 9.39
C ASP A 17 4.38 -2.53 9.21
N ASN A 18 4.60 -2.92 7.96
CA ASN A 18 5.12 -4.24 7.59
C ASN A 18 6.34 -4.22 6.65
N LEU A 19 6.90 -3.05 6.31
CA LEU A 19 8.01 -2.95 5.36
C LEU A 19 9.22 -3.79 5.79
N ALA A 20 9.56 -3.79 7.08
CA ALA A 20 10.66 -4.59 7.61
C ALA A 20 10.45 -6.10 7.35
N TYR A 21 9.21 -6.57 7.42
CA TYR A 21 8.89 -7.99 7.17
C TYR A 21 8.99 -8.35 5.70
N HIS A 22 8.73 -7.42 4.78
CA HIS A 22 9.00 -7.64 3.36
C HIS A 22 10.50 -7.84 3.10
N PHE A 23 11.38 -7.08 3.76
CA PHE A 23 12.83 -7.27 3.66
C PHE A 23 13.28 -8.60 4.27
N MET A 24 12.81 -8.90 5.48
CA MET A 24 13.11 -10.18 6.14
C MET A 24 12.63 -11.38 5.31
N ALA A 25 11.51 -11.26 4.60
CA ALA A 25 10.99 -12.32 3.75
C ALA A 25 11.88 -12.58 2.52
N PHE A 26 12.50 -11.56 1.96
CA PHE A 26 13.51 -11.74 0.90
C PHE A 26 14.72 -12.51 1.43
N GLU A 27 15.25 -12.12 2.58
CA GLU A 27 16.41 -12.77 3.19
C GLU A 27 16.12 -14.23 3.53
N GLU A 28 14.99 -14.49 4.18
CA GLU A 28 14.59 -15.84 4.58
C GLU A 28 14.29 -16.72 3.35
N TYR A 29 13.62 -16.17 2.33
CA TYR A 29 13.37 -16.88 1.08
C TYR A 29 14.68 -17.24 0.37
N ALA A 30 15.60 -16.29 0.22
CA ALA A 30 16.91 -16.54 -0.39
C ALA A 30 17.69 -17.61 0.37
N LYS A 31 17.71 -17.55 1.69
CA LYS A 31 18.36 -18.54 2.56
C LYS A 31 17.74 -19.94 2.41
N ARG A 32 16.42 -20.05 2.40
CA ARG A 32 15.69 -21.33 2.23
C ARG A 32 15.98 -22.01 0.89
N GLU A 33 16.05 -21.22 -0.18
CA GLU A 33 16.30 -21.71 -1.53
C GLU A 33 17.80 -21.84 -1.86
N GLY A 34 18.68 -21.44 -0.93
CA GLY A 34 20.14 -21.50 -1.12
C GLY A 34 20.68 -20.42 -2.06
N TYR A 35 19.97 -19.32 -2.23
CA TYR A 35 20.44 -18.17 -3.00
C TYR A 35 21.33 -17.26 -2.14
N GLU A 36 22.37 -16.72 -2.74
CA GLU A 36 23.21 -15.69 -2.14
C GLU A 36 22.71 -14.31 -2.61
N LEU A 37 22.43 -13.43 -1.64
CA LEU A 37 22.08 -12.04 -1.95
C LEU A 37 23.33 -11.28 -2.39
N LEU A 38 23.26 -10.64 -3.56
CA LEU A 38 24.36 -9.88 -4.14
C LEU A 38 24.61 -8.56 -3.39
N GLU A 39 23.60 -8.03 -2.74
CA GLU A 39 23.69 -6.84 -1.89
C GLU A 39 22.68 -6.91 -0.74
N PRO A 40 22.91 -6.17 0.38
CA PRO A 40 21.96 -6.10 1.47
C PRO A 40 20.67 -5.37 1.04
N LEU A 41 19.52 -5.85 1.54
CA LEU A 41 18.27 -5.13 1.42
C LEU A 41 18.32 -3.84 2.24
N THR A 42 17.89 -2.75 1.62
CA THR A 42 17.86 -1.41 2.23
C THR A 42 16.65 -0.63 1.73
N LEU A 43 16.38 0.51 2.32
CA LEU A 43 15.27 1.39 1.91
C LEU A 43 15.31 1.80 0.43
N LYS A 44 16.48 1.74 -0.24
CA LYS A 44 16.56 2.01 -1.70
C LYS A 44 15.73 1.03 -2.53
N HIS A 45 15.43 -0.16 -1.99
CA HIS A 45 14.63 -1.18 -2.67
C HIS A 45 13.12 -1.01 -2.43
N ASN A 46 12.73 -0.10 -1.52
CA ASN A 46 11.32 0.17 -1.27
C ASN A 46 10.64 0.78 -2.51
N GLY A 47 9.49 0.23 -2.88
CA GLY A 47 8.74 0.67 -4.06
C GLY A 47 9.31 0.23 -5.41
N MET A 48 10.42 -0.51 -5.44
CA MET A 48 10.90 -1.13 -6.69
C MET A 48 9.96 -2.23 -7.16
N HIS A 49 9.80 -2.37 -8.47
CA HIS A 49 9.09 -3.52 -9.03
C HIS A 49 9.86 -4.82 -8.80
N LEU A 50 9.14 -5.92 -8.58
CA LEU A 50 9.77 -7.24 -8.39
C LEU A 50 10.69 -7.64 -9.56
N LYS A 51 10.33 -7.23 -10.80
CA LYS A 51 11.17 -7.45 -11.99
C LYS A 51 12.55 -6.77 -11.94
N ASP A 52 12.68 -5.71 -11.15
CA ASP A 52 13.90 -4.93 -11.01
C ASP A 52 14.66 -5.34 -9.72
N ILE A 53 13.93 -5.65 -8.65
CA ILE A 53 14.54 -6.02 -7.37
C ILE A 53 15.14 -7.43 -7.39
N PHE A 54 14.50 -8.43 -8.03
CA PHE A 54 15.04 -9.79 -8.08
C PHE A 54 16.37 -9.88 -8.86
N PRO A 55 16.53 -9.26 -10.04
CA PRO A 55 17.85 -9.21 -10.70
C PRO A 55 18.93 -8.50 -9.86
N ALA A 56 18.58 -7.42 -9.16
CA ALA A 56 19.52 -6.72 -8.30
C ALA A 56 19.98 -7.58 -7.12
N LEU A 57 19.08 -8.34 -6.50
CA LEU A 57 19.38 -9.12 -5.30
C LEU A 57 19.93 -10.52 -5.59
N LEU A 58 19.46 -11.19 -6.63
CA LEU A 58 19.81 -12.60 -6.95
C LEU A 58 20.63 -12.73 -8.23
N GLY A 59 20.73 -11.67 -9.04
CA GLY A 59 21.36 -11.68 -10.34
C GLY A 59 20.46 -12.16 -11.48
N GLU A 60 20.71 -11.65 -12.68
CA GLU A 60 20.01 -11.95 -13.92
C GLU A 60 19.94 -13.46 -14.23
N LYS A 61 21.04 -14.20 -13.94
CA LYS A 61 21.12 -15.64 -14.19
C LYS A 61 20.11 -16.43 -13.38
N VAL A 62 20.00 -16.16 -12.07
CA VAL A 62 19.03 -16.84 -11.20
C VAL A 62 17.61 -16.53 -11.64
N VAL A 63 17.32 -15.27 -11.99
CA VAL A 63 16.01 -14.88 -12.48
C VAL A 63 15.65 -15.56 -13.80
N ALA A 64 16.61 -15.68 -14.73
CA ALA A 64 16.40 -16.37 -16.01
C ALA A 64 16.17 -17.88 -15.83
N GLU A 65 16.88 -18.52 -14.90
CA GLU A 65 16.77 -19.96 -14.64
C GLU A 65 15.50 -20.34 -13.84
N GLN A 66 15.11 -19.52 -12.87
CA GLN A 66 13.99 -19.84 -11.97
C GLN A 66 12.64 -19.26 -12.43
N GLY A 67 12.67 -18.17 -13.16
CA GLY A 67 11.50 -17.40 -13.57
C GLY A 67 11.02 -16.43 -12.46
N LEU A 68 10.69 -15.21 -12.88
CA LEU A 68 10.26 -14.13 -11.96
C LEU A 68 9.01 -14.50 -11.17
N GLU A 69 8.04 -15.16 -11.80
CA GLU A 69 6.79 -15.57 -11.17
C GLU A 69 7.03 -16.53 -9.98
N LYS A 70 7.89 -17.56 -10.18
CA LYS A 70 8.24 -18.50 -9.11
C LYS A 70 8.93 -17.80 -7.94
N LEU A 71 9.91 -16.92 -8.26
CA LEU A 71 10.64 -16.15 -7.24
C LEU A 71 9.70 -15.24 -6.46
N SER A 72 8.83 -14.52 -7.15
CA SER A 72 7.84 -13.64 -6.52
C SER A 72 6.89 -14.42 -5.62
N ASN A 73 6.30 -15.50 -6.12
CA ASN A 73 5.37 -16.32 -5.35
C ASN A 73 6.03 -16.95 -4.11
N GLY A 74 7.29 -17.39 -4.23
CA GLY A 74 8.06 -17.95 -3.12
C GLY A 74 8.33 -16.90 -2.04
N LYS A 75 8.77 -15.70 -2.43
CA LYS A 75 8.98 -14.58 -1.50
C LYS A 75 7.69 -14.14 -0.84
N GLU A 76 6.60 -13.96 -1.60
CA GLU A 76 5.33 -13.51 -1.03
C GLU A 76 4.69 -14.57 -0.10
N THR A 77 4.87 -15.86 -0.40
CA THR A 77 4.46 -16.92 0.52
C THR A 77 5.27 -16.85 1.81
N THR A 78 6.59 -16.67 1.73
CA THR A 78 7.45 -16.52 2.91
C THR A 78 7.03 -15.30 3.74
N TYR A 79 6.71 -14.17 3.10
CA TYR A 79 6.19 -12.98 3.77
C TYR A 79 4.89 -13.30 4.54
N ARG A 80 3.91 -13.94 3.89
CA ARG A 80 2.65 -14.28 4.54
C ARG A 80 2.82 -15.22 5.74
N ASP A 81 3.69 -16.23 5.61
CA ASP A 81 3.98 -17.16 6.71
C ASP A 81 4.57 -16.43 7.92
N MET A 82 5.46 -15.45 7.68
CA MET A 82 6.14 -14.70 8.73
C MET A 82 5.23 -13.64 9.36
N TYR A 83 4.48 -12.90 8.55
CA TYR A 83 3.76 -11.71 9.01
C TYR A 83 2.34 -11.99 9.51
N ARG A 84 1.65 -13.02 9.00
CA ARG A 84 0.28 -13.37 9.41
C ARG A 84 0.04 -13.36 10.93
N PRO A 85 0.89 -13.95 11.79
CA PRO A 85 0.67 -13.94 13.24
C PRO A 85 0.94 -12.60 13.93
N LEU A 86 1.46 -11.61 13.19
CA LEU A 86 1.91 -10.32 13.70
C LEU A 86 1.09 -9.14 13.16
N ILE A 87 0.06 -9.42 12.34
CA ILE A 87 -0.76 -8.38 11.73
C ILE A 87 -1.40 -7.52 12.83
N ALA A 88 -1.13 -6.21 12.75
CA ALA A 88 -1.73 -5.21 13.62
C ALA A 88 -1.96 -3.91 12.82
N PRO A 89 -3.08 -3.21 13.07
CA PRO A 89 -3.36 -1.96 12.37
C PRO A 89 -2.44 -0.84 12.85
N ILE A 90 -2.16 0.13 11.98
CA ILE A 90 -1.61 1.41 12.41
C ILE A 90 -2.63 2.08 13.35
N ALA A 91 -2.13 2.75 14.38
CA ALA A 91 -2.96 3.33 15.45
C ALA A 91 -4.07 4.24 14.88
N GLY A 92 -5.30 4.09 15.37
CA GLY A 92 -6.48 4.86 14.95
C GLY A 92 -7.11 4.44 13.60
N LEU A 93 -6.53 3.47 12.86
CA LEU A 93 -7.08 3.03 11.58
C LEU A 93 -8.50 2.48 11.71
N ILE A 94 -8.71 1.58 12.66
CA ILE A 94 -10.02 0.92 12.84
C ILE A 94 -11.09 1.96 13.19
N GLU A 95 -10.77 2.89 14.07
CA GLU A 95 -11.65 3.97 14.48
C GLU A 95 -12.01 4.88 13.29
N LEU A 96 -11.03 5.22 12.42
CA LEU A 96 -11.27 6.00 11.21
C LEU A 96 -12.18 5.24 10.23
N LEU A 97 -11.94 3.96 9.97
CA LEU A 97 -12.79 3.14 9.10
C LEU A 97 -14.23 3.05 9.63
N GLN A 98 -14.41 2.87 10.94
CA GLN A 98 -15.72 2.86 11.57
C GLN A 98 -16.42 4.22 11.47
N ALA A 99 -15.68 5.33 11.67
CA ALA A 99 -16.20 6.67 11.51
C ALA A 99 -16.60 6.95 10.04
N ALA A 100 -15.81 6.51 9.07
CA ALA A 100 -16.15 6.60 7.65
C ALA A 100 -17.46 5.87 7.34
N LYS A 101 -17.59 4.61 7.78
CA LYS A 101 -18.81 3.82 7.60
C LYS A 101 -20.03 4.52 8.23
N ALA A 102 -19.89 5.05 9.45
CA ALA A 102 -20.97 5.77 10.14
C ALA A 102 -21.38 7.06 9.42
N ALA A 103 -20.44 7.72 8.74
CA ALA A 103 -20.68 8.92 7.93
C ALA A 103 -21.14 8.61 6.49
N GLY A 104 -21.26 7.33 6.09
CA GLY A 104 -21.61 6.93 4.73
C GLY A 104 -20.48 7.16 3.71
N VAL A 105 -19.23 7.31 4.16
CA VAL A 105 -18.04 7.41 3.33
C VAL A 105 -17.53 5.99 3.06
N LYS A 106 -17.36 5.67 1.78
CA LYS A 106 -16.90 4.35 1.34
C LYS A 106 -15.38 4.22 1.47
N CYS A 107 -14.88 3.00 1.71
CA CYS A 107 -13.47 2.72 1.84
C CYS A 107 -13.01 1.69 0.80
N ALA A 108 -11.87 1.93 0.15
CA ALA A 108 -11.23 0.96 -0.73
C ALA A 108 -9.73 0.84 -0.46
N ILE A 109 -9.18 -0.33 -0.75
CA ILE A 109 -7.75 -0.59 -0.73
C ILE A 109 -7.22 -0.52 -2.17
N GLY A 110 -6.05 0.13 -2.37
CA GLY A 110 -5.31 0.18 -3.63
C GLY A 110 -3.84 -0.15 -3.41
N SER A 111 -3.49 -1.44 -3.34
CA SER A 111 -2.15 -1.93 -2.99
C SER A 111 -1.38 -2.45 -4.19
N SER A 112 -0.07 -2.18 -4.23
CA SER A 112 0.86 -2.81 -5.19
C SER A 112 1.14 -4.30 -4.89
N GLY A 113 0.74 -4.79 -3.71
CA GLY A 113 0.86 -6.18 -3.30
C GLY A 113 -0.02 -7.13 -4.12
N CYS A 114 0.29 -8.43 -4.09
CA CYS A 114 -0.53 -9.44 -4.72
C CYS A 114 -1.88 -9.62 -4.00
N ARG A 115 -2.85 -10.21 -4.70
CA ARG A 115 -4.20 -10.43 -4.18
C ARG A 115 -4.22 -11.15 -2.84
N GLU A 116 -3.40 -12.19 -2.69
CA GLU A 116 -3.33 -13.01 -1.48
C GLU A 116 -2.81 -12.22 -0.26
N ASN A 117 -1.93 -11.23 -0.48
CA ASN A 117 -1.48 -10.36 0.60
C ASN A 117 -2.59 -9.41 1.04
N VAL A 118 -3.33 -8.82 0.08
CA VAL A 118 -4.47 -7.95 0.38
C VAL A 118 -5.54 -8.70 1.18
N GLU A 119 -5.90 -9.90 0.75
CA GLU A 119 -6.87 -10.76 1.44
C GLU A 119 -6.39 -11.12 2.86
N MET A 120 -5.11 -11.47 3.02
CA MET A 120 -4.51 -11.77 4.31
C MET A 120 -4.60 -10.59 5.29
N ILE A 121 -4.35 -9.36 4.82
CA ILE A 121 -4.41 -8.17 5.67
C ILE A 121 -5.86 -7.83 6.03
N ILE A 122 -6.81 -7.88 5.09
CA ILE A 122 -8.23 -7.67 5.36
C ILE A 122 -8.75 -8.66 6.41
N GLU A 123 -8.41 -9.95 6.26
CA GLU A 123 -8.76 -11.01 7.21
C GLU A 123 -8.09 -10.78 8.58
N GLY A 124 -6.78 -10.54 8.58
CA GLY A 124 -6.00 -10.40 9.81
C GLY A 124 -6.36 -9.18 10.66
N LEU A 125 -6.84 -8.09 10.03
CA LEU A 125 -7.34 -6.90 10.71
C LEU A 125 -8.84 -6.97 11.04
N ASP A 126 -9.56 -7.99 10.56
CA ASP A 126 -11.02 -8.13 10.70
C ASP A 126 -11.79 -6.92 10.17
N ILE A 127 -11.38 -6.39 9.00
CA ILE A 127 -11.96 -5.17 8.40
C ILE A 127 -12.82 -5.43 7.17
N ALA A 128 -13.15 -6.66 6.85
CA ALA A 128 -13.91 -7.00 5.65
C ALA A 128 -15.23 -6.23 5.52
N GLU A 129 -15.93 -5.99 6.63
CA GLU A 129 -17.18 -5.24 6.68
C GLU A 129 -17.00 -3.71 6.59
N LEU A 130 -15.75 -3.22 6.64
CA LEU A 130 -15.39 -1.80 6.58
C LEU A 130 -14.78 -1.40 5.22
N ILE A 131 -14.49 -2.37 4.35
CA ILE A 131 -13.88 -2.16 3.03
C ILE A 131 -14.90 -2.51 1.94
N ASP A 132 -15.25 -1.53 1.11
CA ASP A 132 -16.23 -1.69 0.02
C ASP A 132 -15.61 -2.25 -1.26
N ALA A 133 -14.29 -2.05 -1.47
CA ALA A 133 -13.57 -2.57 -2.63
C ALA A 133 -12.08 -2.75 -2.35
N SER A 134 -11.41 -3.63 -3.09
CA SER A 134 -9.94 -3.78 -3.03
C SER A 134 -9.36 -4.04 -4.42
N ILE A 135 -8.35 -3.26 -4.76
CA ILE A 135 -7.55 -3.37 -5.99
C ILE A 135 -6.13 -3.76 -5.59
N SER A 136 -5.64 -4.85 -6.15
CA SER A 136 -4.29 -5.38 -5.92
C SER A 136 -3.37 -5.08 -7.10
N GLY A 137 -2.08 -5.28 -6.93
CA GLY A 137 -1.10 -5.23 -8.03
C GLY A 137 -1.42 -6.19 -9.16
N SER A 138 -2.16 -7.27 -8.89
CA SER A 138 -2.61 -8.24 -9.91
C SER A 138 -3.75 -7.71 -10.80
N ASP A 139 -4.43 -6.64 -10.40
CA ASP A 139 -5.56 -6.06 -11.12
C ASP A 139 -5.16 -4.91 -12.05
N VAL A 140 -3.89 -4.48 -12.02
CA VAL A 140 -3.39 -3.34 -12.78
C VAL A 140 -2.27 -3.73 -13.75
N THR A 141 -2.15 -2.97 -14.82
CA THR A 141 -1.07 -3.12 -15.81
C THR A 141 0.15 -2.28 -15.43
N HIS A 142 -0.10 -1.12 -14.84
CA HIS A 142 0.93 -0.15 -14.47
C HIS A 142 0.91 0.10 -12.96
N GLY A 143 2.04 -0.16 -12.31
CA GLY A 143 2.21 0.14 -10.88
C GLY A 143 2.44 1.64 -10.61
N LYS A 144 2.35 2.04 -9.33
CA LYS A 144 2.68 3.38 -8.85
C LYS A 144 4.09 3.79 -9.34
N PRO A 145 4.29 5.00 -9.85
CA PRO A 145 3.46 6.21 -9.70
C PRO A 145 2.35 6.36 -10.75
N HIS A 146 2.06 5.35 -11.59
CA HIS A 146 0.93 5.40 -12.51
C HIS A 146 -0.39 5.39 -11.72
N PRO A 147 -1.41 6.21 -12.11
CA PRO A 147 -2.64 6.39 -11.34
C PRO A 147 -3.59 5.19 -11.36
N GLU A 148 -3.33 4.17 -12.18
CA GLU A 148 -4.29 3.11 -12.51
C GLU A 148 -4.92 2.46 -11.27
N ILE A 149 -4.13 2.24 -10.20
CA ILE A 149 -4.61 1.55 -9.01
C ILE A 149 -5.66 2.37 -8.26
N PHE A 150 -5.42 3.68 -8.07
CA PHE A 150 -6.36 4.56 -7.39
C PHE A 150 -7.53 4.97 -8.28
N THR A 151 -7.32 5.06 -9.61
CA THR A 151 -8.40 5.22 -10.59
C THR A 151 -9.38 4.05 -10.49
N LYS A 152 -8.89 2.81 -10.55
CA LYS A 152 -9.74 1.62 -10.37
C LYS A 152 -10.41 1.55 -8.99
N ALA A 153 -9.71 2.02 -7.94
CA ALA A 153 -10.26 2.03 -6.59
C ALA A 153 -11.47 2.97 -6.46
N HIS A 154 -11.38 4.24 -6.89
CA HIS A 154 -12.54 5.13 -6.82
C HIS A 154 -13.66 4.72 -7.79
N GLU A 155 -13.33 4.20 -8.99
CA GLU A 155 -14.32 3.67 -9.93
C GLU A 155 -15.07 2.46 -9.36
N ALA A 156 -14.40 1.55 -8.66
CA ALA A 156 -15.02 0.41 -7.98
C ALA A 156 -16.01 0.85 -6.89
N LEU A 157 -15.77 2.00 -6.24
CA LEU A 157 -16.70 2.62 -5.30
C LEU A 157 -17.85 3.36 -5.99
N GLY A 158 -17.79 3.57 -7.32
CA GLY A 158 -18.75 4.38 -8.08
C GLY A 158 -18.62 5.88 -7.77
N LEU A 159 -17.41 6.35 -7.46
CA LEU A 159 -17.13 7.72 -7.06
C LEU A 159 -16.23 8.41 -8.09
N LYS A 160 -16.25 9.76 -8.06
CA LYS A 160 -15.27 10.57 -8.78
C LYS A 160 -14.02 10.75 -7.93
N ALA A 161 -12.87 10.93 -8.58
CA ALA A 161 -11.61 11.14 -7.90
C ALA A 161 -11.63 12.34 -6.92
N GLU A 162 -12.27 13.44 -7.32
CA GLU A 162 -12.40 14.66 -6.52
C GLU A 162 -13.23 14.49 -5.24
N GLU A 163 -13.97 13.38 -5.09
CA GLU A 163 -14.75 13.00 -3.91
C GLU A 163 -13.94 12.11 -2.95
N CYS A 164 -12.67 11.80 -3.31
CA CYS A 164 -11.86 10.82 -2.61
C CYS A 164 -10.56 11.42 -2.05
N VAL A 165 -10.13 10.85 -0.92
CA VAL A 165 -8.81 11.09 -0.31
C VAL A 165 -8.03 9.79 -0.30
N VAL A 166 -6.79 9.84 -0.82
CA VAL A 166 -5.83 8.73 -0.81
C VAL A 166 -4.97 8.82 0.44
N PHE A 167 -4.71 7.69 1.10
CA PHE A 167 -3.72 7.53 2.17
C PHE A 167 -2.55 6.70 1.65
N GLU A 168 -1.34 7.19 1.89
CA GLU A 168 -0.10 6.62 1.35
C GLU A 168 1.11 6.95 2.21
N ASP A 169 2.09 6.04 2.26
CA ASP A 169 3.33 6.19 3.01
C ASP A 169 4.56 6.47 2.14
N ALA A 170 4.41 6.36 0.80
CA ALA A 170 5.49 6.48 -0.17
C ALA A 170 5.25 7.60 -1.19
N ALA A 171 6.32 8.29 -1.61
CA ALA A 171 6.26 9.38 -2.58
C ALA A 171 5.61 8.95 -3.92
N ASN A 172 5.94 7.74 -4.41
CA ASN A 172 5.36 7.21 -5.65
C ASN A 172 3.84 7.01 -5.55
N GLY A 173 3.34 6.63 -4.39
CA GLY A 173 1.92 6.48 -4.16
C GLY A 173 1.20 7.81 -4.04
N ILE A 174 1.79 8.81 -3.37
CA ILE A 174 1.27 10.19 -3.38
C ILE A 174 1.14 10.70 -4.80
N VAL A 175 2.20 10.54 -5.63
CA VAL A 175 2.15 10.93 -7.06
C VAL A 175 1.04 10.19 -7.81
N ALA A 176 0.85 8.88 -7.57
CA ALA A 176 -0.21 8.10 -8.19
C ALA A 176 -1.61 8.59 -7.80
N GLY A 177 -1.83 8.91 -6.52
CA GLY A 177 -3.10 9.44 -6.01
C GLY A 177 -3.45 10.79 -6.61
N LEU A 178 -2.46 11.70 -6.68
CA LEU A 178 -2.63 13.01 -7.32
C LEU A 178 -2.89 12.89 -8.82
N ALA A 179 -2.16 12.00 -9.51
CA ALA A 179 -2.37 11.73 -10.93
C ALA A 179 -3.74 11.09 -11.22
N ALA A 180 -4.32 10.35 -10.26
CA ALA A 180 -5.70 9.86 -10.33
C ALA A 180 -6.74 10.97 -10.09
N GLY A 181 -6.32 12.18 -9.67
CA GLY A 181 -7.20 13.33 -9.41
C GLY A 181 -7.70 13.42 -7.95
N CYS A 182 -7.15 12.63 -7.04
CA CYS A 182 -7.49 12.64 -5.62
C CYS A 182 -6.64 13.63 -4.83
N LYS A 183 -7.08 14.02 -3.64
CA LYS A 183 -6.22 14.58 -2.59
C LYS A 183 -5.50 13.46 -1.85
N CYS A 184 -4.30 13.76 -1.32
CA CYS A 184 -3.49 12.74 -0.66
C CYS A 184 -3.12 13.15 0.76
N VAL A 185 -3.20 12.20 1.68
CA VAL A 185 -2.68 12.26 3.05
C VAL A 185 -1.50 11.30 3.14
N GLY A 186 -0.35 11.78 3.58
CA GLY A 186 0.84 10.99 3.83
C GLY A 186 0.86 10.39 5.22
N ILE A 187 1.13 9.09 5.35
CA ILE A 187 1.40 8.40 6.62
C ILE A 187 2.92 8.24 6.73
N THR A 188 3.54 8.76 7.80
CA THR A 188 5.01 8.85 7.88
C THR A 188 5.68 7.59 8.43
N THR A 189 5.22 6.42 8.01
CA THR A 189 5.79 5.11 8.38
C THR A 189 7.05 4.77 7.60
N SER A 190 7.05 4.98 6.27
CA SER A 190 8.16 4.61 5.39
C SER A 190 8.95 5.82 4.88
N ALA A 191 8.32 6.99 4.75
CA ALA A 191 8.97 8.22 4.31
C ALA A 191 8.74 9.37 5.30
N THR A 192 9.62 10.37 5.26
CA THR A 192 9.47 11.56 6.10
C THR A 192 8.33 12.46 5.58
N ALA A 193 7.74 13.25 6.48
CA ALA A 193 6.73 14.24 6.09
C ALA A 193 7.25 15.22 5.03
N GLU A 194 8.54 15.58 5.06
CA GLU A 194 9.18 16.42 4.04
C GLU A 194 9.09 15.75 2.66
N THR A 195 9.52 14.48 2.55
CA THR A 195 9.47 13.71 1.29
C THR A 195 8.04 13.59 0.75
N LEU A 196 7.06 13.30 1.63
CA LEU A 196 5.66 13.16 1.22
C LEU A 196 5.04 14.51 0.82
N ASN A 197 5.39 15.61 1.49
CA ASN A 197 4.97 16.95 1.12
C ASN A 197 5.58 17.40 -0.21
N GLU A 198 6.85 17.10 -0.47
CA GLU A 198 7.50 17.35 -1.76
C GLU A 198 6.84 16.56 -2.90
N ALA A 199 6.34 15.35 -2.62
CA ALA A 199 5.54 14.57 -3.57
C ALA A 199 4.12 15.13 -3.78
N GLY A 200 3.66 16.06 -2.94
CA GLY A 200 2.39 16.76 -3.07
C GLY A 200 1.30 16.32 -2.09
N ALA A 201 1.63 15.65 -0.99
CA ALA A 201 0.66 15.34 0.06
C ALA A 201 0.04 16.63 0.62
N SER A 202 -1.28 16.64 0.80
CA SER A 202 -2.02 17.79 1.35
C SER A 202 -1.91 17.89 2.87
N LEU A 203 -1.62 16.77 3.52
CA LEU A 203 -1.43 16.61 4.96
C LEU A 203 -0.51 15.41 5.19
N CYS A 204 0.35 15.49 6.21
CA CYS A 204 1.13 14.32 6.67
C CYS A 204 0.87 14.10 8.16
N VAL A 205 0.71 12.82 8.55
CA VAL A 205 0.45 12.38 9.92
C VAL A 205 1.28 11.14 10.24
N GLU A 206 1.55 10.89 11.51
CA GLU A 206 2.25 9.68 11.95
C GLU A 206 1.33 8.46 11.93
N ASP A 207 0.06 8.67 12.29
CA ASP A 207 -0.99 7.65 12.37
C ASP A 207 -2.39 8.29 12.20
N TYR A 208 -3.44 7.50 12.42
CA TYR A 208 -4.82 7.92 12.21
C TYR A 208 -5.49 8.53 13.45
N THR A 209 -4.82 8.53 14.62
CA THR A 209 -5.44 8.89 15.92
C THR A 209 -5.98 10.31 15.98
N THR A 210 -5.41 11.22 15.20
CA THR A 210 -5.81 12.65 15.17
C THR A 210 -6.72 13.01 14.01
N LEU A 211 -6.99 12.07 13.09
CA LEU A 211 -7.78 12.33 11.88
C LEU A 211 -9.28 12.22 12.17
N THR A 212 -10.03 13.15 11.58
CA THR A 212 -11.50 13.13 11.60
C THR A 212 -12.06 13.24 10.18
N ILE A 213 -13.27 12.73 9.98
CA ILE A 213 -13.98 12.84 8.68
C ILE A 213 -14.16 14.31 8.27
N GLU A 214 -14.37 15.24 9.24
CA GLU A 214 -14.49 16.67 8.98
C GLU A 214 -13.19 17.27 8.44
N GLN A 215 -12.04 16.97 9.05
CA GLN A 215 -10.73 17.42 8.57
C GLN A 215 -10.44 16.90 7.15
N LEU A 216 -10.77 15.62 6.86
CA LEU A 216 -10.56 15.05 5.53
C LEU A 216 -11.50 15.69 4.48
N ASN A 217 -12.75 16.00 4.85
CA ASN A 217 -13.66 16.73 3.99
C ASN A 217 -13.17 18.16 3.70
N ASP A 218 -12.49 18.81 4.66
CA ASP A 218 -11.93 20.14 4.48
C ASP A 218 -10.76 20.18 3.49
N LEU A 219 -10.05 19.06 3.29
CA LEU A 219 -9.01 18.95 2.24
C LEU A 219 -9.56 19.06 0.82
N LEU A 220 -10.86 18.82 0.62
CA LEU A 220 -11.51 18.87 -0.70
C LEU A 220 -12.09 20.24 -1.05
N LYS A 221 -12.02 21.20 -0.13
CA LYS A 221 -12.50 22.58 -0.34
C LYS A 221 -11.44 23.46 -0.97
#